data_9697333375134a4ffe8e7d44b6f245e2
#
_entry.id   9697333375134a4ffe8e7d44b6f245e2
#
_cell.length_a   1.000
_cell.length_b   1.000
_cell.length_c   1.000
_cell.angle_alpha   90.00
_cell.angle_beta   90.00
_cell.angle_gamma   90.00
#
_symmetry.space_group_name_H-M   'P 1'
#
loop_
_entity.id
_entity.type
_entity.pdbx_description
1 polymer ?
#
loop_
_entity_poly.entity_id
_entity_poly.type
_entity_poly.pdbx_seq_one_letter_code
_entity_poly.pdbx_strand_id
1 'polypeptide(L)'
;MNTDHDTISIGEFTFECGKSIPELEIAYEAYGEFEGDNAVLVCHALTGSAHVAGPRDGTGTAGQARAWWDDIVGPGKAIDTNEYYVVCANVPGSCYGSTGPASEHPETGEPYGTDFPAVTVTDWTEAQRRLLDELGVPHLHAVVGG
;
A
#
# COMPACT_ATOMS: atom_id res chain seq x y z
N MET A 1 -18.14 -0.46 -8.36
CA MET A 1 -17.15 -0.63 -7.28
C MET A 1 -16.53 0.72 -6.99
N ASN A 2 -16.62 1.19 -5.77
CA ASN A 2 -15.91 2.40 -5.36
C ASN A 2 -14.41 2.08 -5.24
N THR A 3 -13.56 2.85 -5.89
CA THR A 3 -12.11 2.65 -5.88
C THR A 3 -11.44 3.96 -5.49
N ASP A 4 -10.63 3.90 -4.45
CA ASP A 4 -9.80 5.00 -3.99
C ASP A 4 -8.33 4.66 -4.22
N HIS A 5 -7.56 5.64 -4.65
CA HIS A 5 -6.12 5.49 -4.79
C HIS A 5 -5.47 6.81 -4.45
N ASP A 6 -4.46 6.76 -3.60
CA ASP A 6 -3.76 7.95 -3.15
C ASP A 6 -2.38 7.59 -2.61
N THR A 7 -1.63 8.62 -2.26
CA THR A 7 -0.36 8.51 -1.56
C THR A 7 -0.47 9.29 -0.26
N ILE A 8 -0.24 8.62 0.86
CA ILE A 8 -0.32 9.21 2.20
C ILE A 8 1.06 9.20 2.84
N SER A 9 1.44 10.34 3.43
CA SER A 9 2.61 10.40 4.31
C SER A 9 2.26 9.86 5.68
N ILE A 10 3.08 8.94 6.18
CA ILE A 10 3.01 8.45 7.55
C ILE A 10 4.10 9.05 8.45
N GLY A 11 4.80 10.10 7.95
CA GLY A 11 5.82 10.84 8.68
C GLY A 11 7.15 10.12 8.79
N GLU A 12 7.95 10.50 9.79
CA GLU A 12 9.24 9.86 10.05
C GLU A 12 9.06 8.36 10.31
N PHE A 13 9.93 7.58 9.69
CA PHE A 13 9.90 6.13 9.83
C PHE A 13 11.29 5.59 10.16
N THR A 14 11.38 4.82 11.24
CA THR A 14 12.60 4.12 11.65
C THR A 14 12.49 2.65 11.27
N PHE A 15 13.40 2.21 10.42
CA PHE A 15 13.46 0.82 9.96
C PHE A 15 14.10 -0.08 11.04
N GLU A 16 13.82 -1.37 10.96
CA GLU A 16 14.36 -2.36 11.89
C GLU A 16 15.90 -2.35 11.93
N CYS A 17 16.55 -2.00 10.82
CA CYS A 17 18.02 -1.84 10.75
C CYS A 17 18.57 -0.66 11.58
N GLY A 18 17.71 0.18 12.15
CA GLY A 18 18.07 1.34 12.97
C GLY A 18 18.19 2.66 12.19
N LYS A 19 18.13 2.64 10.88
CA LYS A 19 18.12 3.85 10.06
C LYS A 19 16.72 4.44 9.93
N SER A 20 16.63 5.76 9.87
CA SER A 20 15.37 6.48 9.71
C SER A 20 15.36 7.30 8.42
N ILE A 21 14.16 7.52 7.91
CA ILE A 21 13.90 8.53 6.88
C ILE A 21 12.91 9.57 7.42
N PRO A 22 13.01 10.83 7.00
CA PRO A 22 12.20 11.90 7.59
C PRO A 22 10.72 11.79 7.22
N GLU A 23 10.41 11.18 6.09
CA GLU A 23 9.04 11.03 5.62
C GLU A 23 8.91 9.76 4.77
N LEU A 24 8.01 8.87 5.17
CA LEU A 24 7.63 7.70 4.41
C LEU A 24 6.25 7.92 3.80
N GLU A 25 6.19 7.95 2.48
CA GLU A 25 4.94 8.02 1.73
C GLU A 25 4.54 6.61 1.30
N ILE A 26 3.27 6.28 1.47
CA ILE A 26 2.69 5.00 1.08
C ILE A 26 1.64 5.25 0.01
N ALA A 27 1.86 4.69 -1.16
CA ALA A 27 0.88 4.64 -2.23
C ALA A 27 0.01 3.40 -2.04
N TYR A 28 -1.31 3.57 -2.12
CA TYR A 28 -2.26 2.48 -1.88
C TYR A 28 -3.45 2.55 -2.81
N GLU A 29 -4.16 1.45 -2.92
CA GLU A 29 -5.50 1.39 -3.49
C GLU A 29 -6.46 0.77 -2.47
N ALA A 30 -7.70 1.26 -2.48
CA ALA A 30 -8.77 0.74 -1.64
C ALA A 30 -10.04 0.57 -2.47
N TYR A 31 -10.82 -0.45 -2.15
CA TYR A 31 -12.00 -0.84 -2.89
C TYR A 31 -13.17 -1.07 -1.94
N GLY A 32 -14.35 -0.59 -2.32
CA GLY A 32 -15.55 -0.68 -1.48
C GLY A 32 -15.63 0.44 -0.46
N GLU A 33 -16.42 0.25 0.58
CA GLU A 33 -16.64 1.25 1.63
C GLU A 33 -16.36 0.66 3.01
N PHE A 34 -15.72 1.46 3.87
CA PHE A 34 -15.44 1.05 5.25
C PHE A 34 -16.68 1.28 6.12
N GLU A 35 -17.16 0.21 6.74
CA GLU A 35 -18.36 0.20 7.59
C GLU A 35 -18.05 -0.08 9.08
N GLY A 36 -16.76 -0.01 9.47
CA GLY A 36 -16.33 -0.12 10.85
C GLY A 36 -15.71 -1.47 11.24
N ASP A 37 -16.11 -2.57 10.62
CA ASP A 37 -15.65 -3.93 10.96
C ASP A 37 -15.36 -4.83 9.75
N ASN A 38 -15.40 -4.26 8.55
CA ASN A 38 -15.37 -5.00 7.29
C ASN A 38 -14.06 -4.84 6.48
N ALA A 39 -13.00 -4.34 7.10
CA ALA A 39 -11.74 -4.09 6.38
C ALA A 39 -10.93 -5.37 6.15
N VAL A 40 -10.47 -5.56 4.93
CA VAL A 40 -9.56 -6.64 4.52
C VAL A 40 -8.27 -6.03 3.98
N LEU A 41 -7.16 -6.38 4.58
CA LEU A 41 -5.83 -6.00 4.07
C LEU A 41 -5.32 -7.07 3.12
N VAL A 42 -5.03 -6.67 1.89
CA VAL A 42 -4.39 -7.53 0.90
C VAL A 42 -2.91 -7.21 0.85
N CYS A 43 -2.07 -8.24 1.00
CA CYS A 43 -0.61 -8.11 0.90
C CYS A 43 -0.17 -8.66 -0.45
N HIS A 44 0.39 -7.80 -1.31
CA HIS A 44 0.88 -8.23 -2.62
C HIS A 44 2.20 -9.01 -2.52
N ALA A 45 2.48 -9.83 -3.53
CA ALA A 45 3.75 -10.54 -3.65
C ALA A 45 4.93 -9.56 -3.84
N LEU A 46 6.17 -10.02 -3.62
CA LEU A 46 7.38 -9.18 -3.67
C LEU A 46 7.47 -8.29 -4.93
N THR A 47 7.04 -8.81 -6.07
CA THR A 47 7.06 -8.07 -7.35
C THR A 47 5.70 -7.49 -7.73
N GLY A 48 4.75 -7.55 -6.83
CA GLY A 48 3.39 -7.03 -7.05
C GLY A 48 3.24 -5.54 -6.80
N SER A 49 2.00 -5.10 -6.80
CA SER A 49 1.64 -3.70 -6.55
C SER A 49 0.29 -3.61 -5.84
N ALA A 50 -0.06 -2.40 -5.41
CA ALA A 50 -1.36 -2.11 -4.83
C ALA A 50 -2.54 -2.26 -5.82
N HIS A 51 -2.27 -2.37 -7.11
CA HIS A 51 -3.31 -2.50 -8.13
C HIS A 51 -3.87 -3.92 -8.18
N VAL A 52 -4.80 -4.21 -7.27
CA VAL A 52 -5.36 -5.56 -7.05
C VAL A 52 -6.50 -5.85 -8.02
N ALA A 53 -7.39 -4.88 -8.23
CA ALA A 53 -8.63 -5.09 -8.98
C ALA A 53 -9.03 -3.86 -9.82
N GLY A 54 -9.85 -4.10 -10.83
CA GLY A 54 -10.44 -3.08 -11.66
C GLY A 54 -9.55 -2.58 -12.79
N PRO A 55 -10.09 -1.74 -13.66
CA PRO A 55 -9.32 -1.15 -14.74
C PRO A 55 -8.40 -0.05 -14.22
N ARG A 56 -7.23 0.07 -14.83
CA ARG A 56 -6.34 1.19 -14.60
C ARG A 56 -6.80 2.38 -15.42
N ASP A 57 -7.17 3.45 -14.77
CA ASP A 57 -7.66 4.67 -15.42
C ASP A 57 -6.56 5.69 -15.77
N GLY A 58 -5.31 5.39 -15.41
CA GLY A 58 -4.17 6.25 -15.67
C GLY A 58 -4.03 7.44 -14.73
N THR A 59 -4.91 7.60 -13.75
CA THR A 59 -4.93 8.73 -12.82
C THR A 59 -4.43 8.38 -11.42
N GLY A 60 -4.24 7.11 -11.13
CA GLY A 60 -3.91 6.61 -9.81
C GLY A 60 -2.44 6.44 -9.53
N THR A 61 -2.17 5.83 -8.39
CA THR A 61 -0.83 5.40 -7.98
C THR A 61 -0.17 4.57 -9.07
N ALA A 62 1.14 4.70 -9.18
CA ALA A 62 1.92 3.82 -10.04
C ALA A 62 1.69 2.37 -9.61
N GLY A 63 1.61 1.49 -10.55
CA GLY A 63 1.36 0.08 -10.33
C GLY A 63 1.53 -0.69 -11.61
N GLN A 64 1.32 -1.98 -11.54
CA GLN A 64 1.30 -2.83 -12.72
C GLN A 64 0.15 -2.42 -13.65
N ALA A 65 0.34 -2.56 -14.96
CA ALA A 65 -0.67 -2.17 -15.95
C ALA A 65 -1.95 -3.00 -15.85
N ARG A 66 -1.88 -4.18 -15.25
CA ARG A 66 -3.00 -5.10 -15.09
C ARG A 66 -3.19 -5.44 -13.61
N ALA A 67 -4.43 -5.40 -13.16
CA ALA A 67 -4.79 -5.85 -11.83
C ALA A 67 -4.46 -7.35 -11.68
N TRP A 68 -3.75 -7.68 -10.61
CA TRP A 68 -3.22 -9.04 -10.47
C TRP A 68 -4.21 -10.02 -9.81
N TRP A 69 -5.25 -9.52 -9.16
CA TRP A 69 -6.26 -10.34 -8.49
C TRP A 69 -7.70 -9.98 -8.85
N ASP A 70 -7.89 -9.46 -10.03
CA ASP A 70 -9.20 -9.02 -10.50
C ASP A 70 -10.25 -10.14 -10.52
N ASP A 71 -9.82 -11.39 -10.67
CA ASP A 71 -10.74 -12.54 -10.65
C ASP A 71 -11.27 -12.84 -9.24
N ILE A 72 -10.61 -12.37 -8.19
CA ILE A 72 -10.91 -12.68 -6.79
C ILE A 72 -11.56 -11.49 -6.07
N VAL A 73 -11.10 -10.28 -6.34
CA VAL A 73 -11.55 -9.05 -5.66
C VAL A 73 -12.47 -8.26 -6.58
N GLY A 74 -13.65 -7.94 -6.11
CA GLY A 74 -14.61 -7.14 -6.84
C GLY A 74 -16.06 -7.44 -6.43
N PRO A 75 -17.02 -6.70 -7.00
CA PRO A 75 -18.43 -6.90 -6.68
C PRO A 75 -18.90 -8.32 -7.02
N GLY A 76 -19.44 -9.03 -6.03
CA GLY A 76 -19.95 -10.40 -6.19
C GLY A 76 -18.87 -11.47 -6.38
N LYS A 77 -17.60 -11.13 -6.20
CA LYS A 77 -16.45 -12.05 -6.28
C LYS A 77 -16.15 -12.68 -4.92
N ALA A 78 -15.12 -13.52 -4.85
CA ALA A 78 -14.76 -14.22 -3.62
C ALA A 78 -14.45 -13.27 -2.46
N ILE A 79 -13.78 -12.16 -2.74
CA ILE A 79 -13.66 -11.02 -1.82
C ILE A 79 -14.56 -9.93 -2.37
N ASP A 80 -15.79 -9.93 -1.87
CA ASP A 80 -16.87 -9.09 -2.39
C ASP A 80 -16.75 -7.65 -1.88
N THR A 81 -16.45 -6.73 -2.78
CA THR A 81 -16.32 -5.32 -2.45
C THR A 81 -17.67 -4.62 -2.18
N ASN A 82 -18.79 -5.31 -2.33
CA ASN A 82 -20.07 -4.85 -1.81
C ASN A 82 -20.19 -5.03 -0.27
N GLU A 83 -19.42 -5.97 0.29
CA GLU A 83 -19.43 -6.31 1.72
C GLU A 83 -18.16 -5.86 2.43
N TYR A 84 -17.01 -5.90 1.74
CA TYR A 84 -15.71 -5.64 2.33
C TYR A 84 -15.06 -4.37 1.78
N TYR A 85 -14.39 -3.66 2.68
CA TYR A 85 -13.46 -2.59 2.35
C TYR A 85 -12.06 -3.19 2.22
N VAL A 86 -11.56 -3.27 0.99
CA VAL A 86 -10.30 -3.94 0.68
C VAL A 86 -9.20 -2.91 0.48
N VAL A 87 -8.10 -3.04 1.19
CA VAL A 87 -6.95 -2.13 1.11
C VAL A 87 -5.71 -2.90 0.71
N CYS A 88 -4.95 -2.37 -0.23
CA CYS A 88 -3.62 -2.87 -0.58
C CYS A 88 -2.65 -1.70 -0.70
N ALA A 89 -1.51 -1.80 -0.01
CA ALA A 89 -0.45 -0.81 -0.03
C ALA A 89 0.73 -1.30 -0.86
N ASN A 90 1.37 -0.39 -1.61
CA ASN A 90 2.70 -0.64 -2.14
C ASN A 90 3.70 -0.58 -0.99
N VAL A 91 4.46 -1.65 -0.80
CA VAL A 91 5.39 -1.76 0.33
C VAL A 91 6.55 -0.76 0.21
N PRO A 92 7.08 -0.24 1.34
CA PRO A 92 8.28 0.58 1.33
C PRO A 92 9.44 -0.11 0.63
N GLY A 93 10.19 0.65 -0.16
CA GLY A 93 11.28 0.12 -0.97
C GLY A 93 10.85 -0.36 -2.35
N SER A 94 9.54 -0.37 -2.65
CA SER A 94 9.01 -0.70 -3.97
C SER A 94 9.21 0.44 -4.97
N CYS A 95 8.90 0.16 -6.25
CA CYS A 95 8.99 1.14 -7.32
C CYS A 95 7.62 1.71 -7.76
N TYR A 96 6.54 1.40 -7.04
CA TYR A 96 5.18 1.75 -7.45
C TYR A 96 4.54 2.86 -6.61
N GLY A 97 5.32 3.88 -6.26
CA GLY A 97 4.82 5.11 -5.66
C GLY A 97 5.07 5.28 -4.17
N SER A 98 5.24 4.20 -3.40
CA SER A 98 5.73 4.31 -2.02
C SER A 98 7.20 4.69 -2.01
N THR A 99 7.67 5.32 -0.93
CA THR A 99 9.06 5.73 -0.81
C THR A 99 10.00 4.54 -0.93
N GLY A 100 10.99 4.67 -1.79
CA GLY A 100 11.97 3.64 -2.08
C GLY A 100 13.29 4.22 -2.59
N PRO A 101 14.21 3.38 -3.05
CA PRO A 101 15.53 3.83 -3.53
C PRO A 101 15.49 4.86 -4.66
N ALA A 102 14.45 4.83 -5.50
CA ALA A 102 14.29 5.79 -6.58
C ALA A 102 13.66 7.12 -6.14
N SER A 103 13.17 7.20 -4.91
CA SER A 103 12.57 8.41 -4.35
C SER A 103 13.63 9.46 -4.05
N GLU A 104 13.27 10.74 -4.18
CA GLU A 104 14.15 11.85 -3.88
C GLU A 104 14.40 11.95 -2.37
N HIS A 105 15.68 12.00 -1.99
CA HIS A 105 16.08 12.26 -0.62
C HIS A 105 15.86 13.75 -0.31
N PRO A 106 15.05 14.10 0.70
CA PRO A 106 14.68 15.50 0.95
C PRO A 106 15.86 16.40 1.33
N GLU A 107 16.96 15.85 1.85
CA GLU A 107 18.14 16.63 2.24
C GLU A 107 19.11 16.86 1.08
N THR A 108 19.16 15.97 0.06
CA THR A 108 20.12 16.05 -1.04
C THR A 108 19.48 16.44 -2.37
N GLY A 109 18.17 16.25 -2.54
CA GLY A 109 17.47 16.46 -3.80
C GLY A 109 17.76 15.39 -4.86
N GLU A 110 18.47 14.33 -4.49
CA GLU A 110 18.84 13.23 -5.36
C GLU A 110 18.16 11.92 -4.91
N PRO A 111 18.03 10.90 -5.77
CA PRO A 111 17.47 9.61 -5.35
C PRO A 111 18.25 9.02 -4.18
N TYR A 112 17.54 8.37 -3.26
CA TYR A 112 18.17 7.66 -2.15
C TYR A 112 19.23 6.65 -2.62
N GLY A 113 18.92 5.90 -3.68
CA GLY A 113 19.81 4.87 -4.19
C GLY A 113 20.20 3.86 -3.10
N THR A 114 21.49 3.61 -2.95
CA THR A 114 22.04 2.68 -1.95
C THR A 114 21.99 3.21 -0.52
N ASP A 115 21.67 4.50 -0.33
CA ASP A 115 21.46 5.09 1.00
C ASP A 115 20.08 4.79 1.58
N PHE A 116 19.17 4.24 0.76
CA PHE A 116 17.86 3.81 1.25
C PHE A 116 18.07 2.68 2.28
N PRO A 117 17.37 2.74 3.44
CA PRO A 117 17.56 1.75 4.49
C PRO A 117 17.22 0.34 4.02
N ALA A 118 17.87 -0.67 4.59
CA ALA A 118 17.49 -2.06 4.40
C ALA A 118 16.09 -2.28 4.98
N VAL A 119 15.21 -2.89 4.20
CA VAL A 119 13.79 -3.08 4.52
C VAL A 119 13.52 -4.55 4.84
N THR A 120 12.77 -4.78 5.90
CA THR A 120 12.32 -6.10 6.31
C THR A 120 10.82 -6.25 6.19
N VAL A 121 10.30 -7.47 6.28
CA VAL A 121 8.86 -7.73 6.33
C VAL A 121 8.22 -7.08 7.58
N THR A 122 8.96 -7.00 8.67
CA THR A 122 8.51 -6.29 9.88
C THR A 122 8.28 -4.80 9.59
N ASP A 123 9.16 -4.17 8.81
CA ASP A 123 8.99 -2.79 8.38
C ASP A 123 7.74 -2.61 7.52
N TRP A 124 7.45 -3.53 6.62
CA TRP A 124 6.24 -3.52 5.81
C TRP A 124 4.98 -3.61 6.68
N THR A 125 5.00 -4.49 7.67
CA THR A 125 3.88 -4.66 8.60
C THR A 125 3.61 -3.37 9.38
N GLU A 126 4.65 -2.75 9.90
CA GLU A 126 4.52 -1.50 10.66
C GLU A 126 4.04 -0.34 9.77
N ALA A 127 4.56 -0.24 8.55
CA ALA A 127 4.12 0.78 7.60
C ALA A 127 2.63 0.61 7.25
N GLN A 128 2.19 -0.61 7.00
CA GLN A 128 0.78 -0.91 6.71
C GLN A 128 -0.12 -0.62 7.91
N ARG A 129 0.32 -0.94 9.11
CA ARG A 129 -0.42 -0.61 10.34
C ARG A 129 -0.64 0.90 10.47
N ARG A 130 0.41 1.68 10.25
CA ARG A 130 0.33 3.16 10.30
C ARG A 130 -0.53 3.73 9.18
N LEU A 131 -0.49 3.14 7.97
CA LEU A 131 -1.40 3.50 6.89
C LEU A 131 -2.86 3.29 7.30
N LEU A 132 -3.18 2.14 7.89
CA LEU A 132 -4.54 1.84 8.34
C LEU A 132 -5.01 2.84 9.42
N ASP A 133 -4.11 3.26 10.32
CA ASP A 133 -4.42 4.32 11.29
C ASP A 133 -4.80 5.63 10.57
N GLU A 134 -4.05 6.02 9.56
CA GLU A 134 -4.34 7.23 8.75
C GLU A 134 -5.66 7.12 7.97
N LEU A 135 -6.02 5.92 7.53
CA LEU A 135 -7.29 5.66 6.86
C LEU A 135 -8.47 5.53 7.82
N GLY A 136 -8.24 5.59 9.13
CA GLY A 136 -9.29 5.45 10.14
C GLY A 136 -9.79 4.02 10.32
N VAL A 137 -8.97 3.02 10.01
CA VAL A 137 -9.28 1.60 10.13
C VAL A 137 -8.63 1.04 11.40
N PRO A 138 -9.36 0.93 12.54
CA PRO A 138 -8.77 0.57 13.83
C PRO A 138 -8.48 -0.93 13.97
N HIS A 139 -9.13 -1.78 13.19
CA HIS A 139 -8.91 -3.22 13.18
C HIS A 139 -9.33 -3.83 11.83
N LEU A 140 -8.80 -5.00 11.55
CA LEU A 140 -9.07 -5.73 10.31
C LEU A 140 -10.02 -6.89 10.55
N HIS A 141 -10.92 -7.12 9.58
CA HIS A 141 -11.70 -8.35 9.50
C HIS A 141 -10.81 -9.53 9.10
N ALA A 142 -9.92 -9.30 8.13
CA ALA A 142 -8.99 -10.33 7.65
C ALA A 142 -7.73 -9.71 7.03
N VAL A 143 -6.68 -10.51 6.96
CA VAL A 143 -5.46 -10.25 6.19
C VAL A 143 -5.27 -11.41 5.23
N VAL A 144 -5.11 -11.10 3.95
CA VAL A 144 -4.90 -12.12 2.92
C VAL A 144 -3.68 -11.75 2.07
N GLY A 145 -2.97 -12.76 1.61
CA GLY A 145 -1.80 -12.59 0.76
C GLY A 145 -1.96 -13.30 -0.58
N GLY A 146 -1.32 -12.76 -1.62
CA GLY A 146 -1.29 -13.30 -2.96
C GLY A 146 0.14 -13.53 -3.48
#